data_53e754591efc4833475f4b30a585e97b
#
_entry.id   53e754591efc4833475f4b30a585e97b
#
_cell.length_a   1.000
_cell.length_b   1.000
_cell.length_c   1.000
_cell.angle_alpha   90.00
_cell.angle_beta   90.00
_cell.angle_gamma   90.00
#
_symmetry.space_group_name_H-M   'P 1'
#
loop_
_entity.id
_entity.type
_entity.pdbx_description
1 polymer ?
#
loop_
_entity_poly.entity_id
_entity_poly.type
_entity_poly.pdbx_seq_one_letter_code
_entity_poly.pdbx_strand_id
1 'polypeptide(L)'
;MKKLIAECLWTMVLVIFWCGVAVWTNVDPVATALAFWLVIVALAYVIGPVSGWHVNPAVSLWVWLTWKMKAREFGLYVLAQFIWGILWALVLWVLLWSFDALGANGLDWVNGNVWLWLLAEVILTFVFVFAVLWATHKSENASVAGLIIWLSLTLVHLLWLWLTWTSVNPARSFGPALFQSWAFSSVWVFIVAPLFWAALAALLFNYFFKKAK
;
A
#
# COMPACT_ATOMS: atom_id res chain seq x y z
N MET A 1 0.22 3.00 21.90
CA MET A 1 0.79 1.64 21.78
C MET A 1 -0.14 0.69 21.04
N LYS A 2 -1.41 0.48 21.45
CA LYS A 2 -2.36 -0.43 20.76
C LYS A 2 -2.49 -0.19 19.25
N LYS A 3 -2.60 1.08 18.82
CA LYS A 3 -2.67 1.45 17.39
C LYS A 3 -1.43 1.00 16.61
N LEU A 4 -0.23 1.22 17.17
CA LEU A 4 1.03 0.83 16.51
C LEU A 4 1.15 -0.68 16.38
N ILE A 5 0.79 -1.44 17.43
CA ILE A 5 0.78 -2.90 17.39
C ILE A 5 -0.21 -3.38 16.32
N ALA A 6 -1.38 -2.77 16.23
CA ALA A 6 -2.35 -3.08 15.19
C ALA A 6 -1.79 -2.82 13.78
N GLU A 7 -1.23 -1.63 13.51
CA GLU A 7 -0.59 -1.33 12.23
C GLU A 7 0.55 -2.30 11.90
N CYS A 8 1.32 -2.69 12.92
CA CYS A 8 2.38 -3.67 12.81
C CYS A 8 1.88 -5.04 12.35
N LEU A 9 1.04 -5.67 13.16
CA LEU A 9 0.55 -7.04 12.90
C LEU A 9 -0.17 -7.12 11.56
N TRP A 10 -0.89 -6.07 11.21
CA TRP A 10 -1.74 -6.10 10.04
C TRP A 10 -1.05 -5.70 8.74
N THR A 11 -0.02 -4.88 8.80
CA THR A 11 0.91 -4.75 7.68
C THR A 11 1.59 -6.11 7.39
N MET A 12 1.94 -6.85 8.43
CA MET A 12 2.45 -8.20 8.29
C MET A 12 1.45 -9.12 7.58
N VAL A 13 0.22 -9.20 8.04
CA VAL A 13 -0.83 -10.06 7.45
C VAL A 13 -1.09 -9.66 6.00
N LEU A 14 -1.20 -8.36 5.71
CA LEU A 14 -1.39 -7.86 4.35
C LEU A 14 -0.33 -8.41 3.39
N VAL A 15 0.92 -8.25 3.76
CA VAL A 15 2.03 -8.63 2.89
C VAL A 15 2.16 -10.15 2.81
N ILE A 16 1.89 -10.97 3.88
CA ILE A 16 1.87 -12.44 3.86
C ILE A 16 0.91 -12.96 2.80
N PHE A 17 -0.30 -12.57 2.92
CA PHE A 17 -1.29 -13.13 2.02
C PHE A 17 -1.11 -12.64 0.60
N TRP A 18 -0.77 -11.38 0.41
CA TRP A 18 -0.61 -10.85 -0.93
C TRP A 18 0.64 -11.36 -1.66
N CYS A 19 1.82 -11.15 -1.08
CA CYS A 19 3.06 -11.63 -1.71
C CYS A 19 3.10 -13.17 -1.74
N GLY A 20 2.59 -13.83 -0.71
CA GLY A 20 2.51 -15.29 -0.66
C GLY A 20 1.66 -15.86 -1.78
N VAL A 21 0.46 -15.29 -2.03
CA VAL A 21 -0.38 -15.75 -3.15
C VAL A 21 0.27 -15.40 -4.49
N ALA A 22 0.83 -14.19 -4.64
CA ALA A 22 1.53 -13.82 -5.87
C ALA A 22 2.65 -14.81 -6.22
N VAL A 23 3.46 -15.19 -5.25
CA VAL A 23 4.53 -16.16 -5.45
C VAL A 23 3.99 -17.56 -5.72
N TRP A 24 3.02 -18.02 -4.94
CA TRP A 24 2.43 -19.35 -5.07
C TRP A 24 1.74 -19.58 -6.41
N THR A 25 1.11 -18.55 -6.97
CA THR A 25 0.35 -18.62 -8.22
C THR A 25 1.15 -18.19 -9.46
N ASN A 26 2.49 -18.05 -9.34
CA ASN A 26 3.33 -17.48 -10.40
C ASN A 26 2.75 -16.15 -10.94
N VAL A 27 2.30 -15.30 -10.02
CA VAL A 27 1.73 -13.97 -10.33
C VAL A 27 0.47 -14.03 -11.18
N ASP A 28 -0.40 -14.98 -10.93
CA ASP A 28 -1.74 -14.92 -11.51
C ASP A 28 -2.39 -13.58 -11.08
N PRO A 29 -2.77 -12.71 -12.04
CA PRO A 29 -3.26 -11.38 -11.74
C PRO A 29 -4.56 -11.37 -10.95
N VAL A 30 -5.44 -12.31 -11.27
CA VAL A 30 -6.76 -12.38 -10.63
C VAL A 30 -6.62 -12.92 -9.21
N ALA A 31 -5.88 -14.01 -9.04
CA ALA A 31 -5.64 -14.57 -7.72
C ALA A 31 -4.92 -13.59 -6.80
N THR A 32 -3.90 -12.90 -7.32
CA THR A 32 -3.12 -11.90 -6.58
C THR A 32 -3.98 -10.69 -6.19
N ALA A 33 -4.77 -10.16 -7.13
CA ALA A 33 -5.66 -9.04 -6.85
C ALA A 33 -6.77 -9.42 -5.86
N LEU A 34 -7.32 -10.63 -5.95
CA LEU A 34 -8.33 -11.13 -5.01
C LEU A 34 -7.75 -11.38 -3.62
N ALA A 35 -6.55 -11.93 -3.50
CA ALA A 35 -5.89 -12.13 -2.22
C ALA A 35 -5.67 -10.80 -1.51
N PHE A 36 -5.17 -9.80 -2.23
CA PHE A 36 -5.01 -8.46 -1.72
C PHE A 36 -6.35 -7.86 -1.29
N TRP A 37 -7.38 -8.02 -2.11
CA TRP A 37 -8.73 -7.59 -1.81
C TRP A 37 -9.27 -8.20 -0.53
N LEU A 38 -9.28 -9.53 -0.41
CA LEU A 38 -9.83 -10.23 0.75
C LEU A 38 -9.14 -9.86 2.06
N VAL A 39 -7.81 -9.72 2.04
CA VAL A 39 -7.06 -9.31 3.22
C VAL A 39 -7.45 -7.89 3.65
N ILE A 40 -7.54 -6.96 2.72
CA ILE A 40 -7.92 -5.58 3.03
C ILE A 40 -9.35 -5.50 3.61
N VAL A 41 -10.28 -6.30 3.06
CA VAL A 41 -11.63 -6.44 3.62
C VAL A 41 -11.56 -6.87 5.08
N ALA A 42 -10.91 -7.98 5.33
CA ALA A 42 -10.80 -8.52 6.68
C ALA A 42 -10.17 -7.49 7.63
N LEU A 43 -9.10 -6.82 7.21
CA LEU A 43 -8.38 -5.83 8.01
C LEU A 43 -9.22 -4.59 8.30
N ALA A 44 -10.01 -4.10 7.35
CA ALA A 44 -10.84 -2.91 7.54
C ALA A 44 -11.83 -3.09 8.70
N TYR A 45 -12.46 -4.25 8.78
CA TYR A 45 -13.43 -4.54 9.84
C TYR A 45 -12.78 -4.93 11.16
N VAL A 46 -11.64 -5.62 11.14
CA VAL A 46 -10.98 -6.09 12.36
C VAL A 46 -10.22 -4.98 13.07
N ILE A 47 -9.46 -4.15 12.34
CA ILE A 47 -8.58 -3.14 12.94
C ILE A 47 -8.94 -1.69 12.62
N GLY A 48 -9.83 -1.46 11.68
CA GLY A 48 -10.30 -0.11 11.38
C GLY A 48 -10.67 0.67 12.63
N PRO A 49 -11.45 0.10 13.55
CA PRO A 49 -11.79 0.75 14.82
C PRO A 49 -10.61 0.99 15.77
N VAL A 50 -9.50 0.27 15.62
CA VAL A 50 -8.34 0.35 16.52
C VAL A 50 -7.32 1.39 16.07
N SER A 51 -6.88 1.33 14.80
CA SER A 51 -5.77 2.15 14.28
C SER A 51 -6.18 3.11 13.16
N GLY A 52 -7.37 2.98 12.61
CA GLY A 52 -7.78 3.66 11.39
C GLY A 52 -7.30 2.94 10.12
N TRP A 53 -6.59 1.81 10.30
CA TRP A 53 -6.23 0.89 9.23
C TRP A 53 -5.47 1.56 8.07
N HIS A 54 -4.30 2.11 8.35
CA HIS A 54 -3.47 2.70 7.31
C HIS A 54 -2.67 1.65 6.53
N VAL A 55 -1.94 0.80 7.25
CA VAL A 55 -1.06 -0.29 6.77
C VAL A 55 -0.17 0.10 5.55
N ASN A 56 -0.02 1.40 5.33
CA ASN A 56 0.61 1.97 4.15
C ASN A 56 1.15 3.37 4.45
N PRO A 57 2.46 3.66 4.25
CA PRO A 57 3.04 4.99 4.43
C PRO A 57 2.38 6.09 3.58
N ALA A 58 1.95 5.80 2.36
CA ALA A 58 1.27 6.76 1.50
C ALA A 58 -0.11 7.13 2.07
N VAL A 59 -0.86 6.15 2.59
CA VAL A 59 -2.12 6.41 3.30
C VAL A 59 -1.87 7.21 4.56
N SER A 60 -0.85 6.86 5.36
CA SER A 60 -0.51 7.61 6.57
C SER A 60 -0.13 9.05 6.27
N LEU A 61 0.60 9.28 5.16
CA LEU A 61 0.98 10.62 4.71
C LEU A 61 -0.24 11.49 4.41
N TRP A 62 -1.19 10.98 3.65
CA TRP A 62 -2.36 11.80 3.37
C TRP A 62 -3.23 12.04 4.61
N VAL A 63 -3.39 11.08 5.50
CA VAL A 63 -4.12 11.28 6.77
C VAL A 63 -3.49 12.41 7.59
N TRP A 64 -2.16 12.48 7.60
CA TRP A 64 -1.44 13.59 8.21
C TRP A 64 -1.67 14.91 7.46
N LEU A 65 -1.52 14.93 6.15
CA LEU A 65 -1.68 16.15 5.33
C LEU A 65 -3.13 16.69 5.30
N THR A 66 -4.11 15.85 5.59
CA THR A 66 -5.51 16.26 5.77
C THR A 66 -5.86 16.59 7.23
N TRP A 67 -4.86 16.75 8.10
CA TRP A 67 -4.99 17.15 9.50
C TRP A 67 -5.76 16.19 10.39
N LYS A 68 -5.93 14.94 9.96
CA LYS A 68 -6.63 13.90 10.73
C LYS A 68 -5.68 13.15 11.68
N MET A 69 -4.36 13.44 11.64
CA MET A 69 -3.30 12.79 12.42
C MET A 69 -2.23 13.81 12.81
N LYS A 70 -1.60 13.61 13.97
CA LYS A 70 -0.45 14.42 14.41
C LYS A 70 0.84 13.95 13.75
N ALA A 71 1.80 14.87 13.50
CA ALA A 71 3.09 14.54 12.87
C ALA A 71 3.87 13.43 13.60
N ARG A 72 3.87 13.43 14.94
CA ARG A 72 4.50 12.37 15.74
C ARG A 72 3.84 11.00 15.50
N GLU A 73 2.52 10.95 15.42
CA GLU A 73 1.78 9.72 15.17
C GLU A 73 2.07 9.21 13.76
N PHE A 74 2.11 10.11 12.77
CA PHE A 74 2.53 9.79 11.40
C PHE A 74 3.91 9.14 11.35
N GLY A 75 4.92 9.73 11.97
CA GLY A 75 6.28 9.17 11.99
C GLY A 75 6.32 7.77 12.62
N LEU A 76 5.59 7.55 13.72
CA LEU A 76 5.51 6.24 14.37
C LEU A 76 4.79 5.18 13.52
N TYR A 77 3.74 5.57 12.78
CA TYR A 77 3.04 4.67 11.85
C TYR A 77 3.96 4.25 10.72
N VAL A 78 4.62 5.21 10.07
CA VAL A 78 5.56 4.95 8.97
C VAL A 78 6.68 4.01 9.43
N LEU A 79 7.30 4.30 10.58
CA LEU A 79 8.35 3.45 11.14
C LEU A 79 7.84 2.03 11.40
N ALA A 80 6.68 1.90 12.04
CA ALA A 80 6.06 0.60 12.31
C ALA A 80 5.81 -0.18 11.02
N GLN A 81 5.24 0.47 10.01
CA GLN A 81 4.91 -0.16 8.72
C GLN A 81 6.17 -0.64 7.98
N PHE A 82 7.26 0.13 7.97
CA PHE A 82 8.52 -0.31 7.35
C PHE A 82 9.18 -1.47 8.10
N ILE A 83 9.26 -1.41 9.44
CA ILE A 83 9.81 -2.51 10.25
C ILE A 83 9.06 -3.81 9.95
N TRP A 84 7.74 -3.74 9.89
CA TRP A 84 6.94 -4.93 9.66
C TRP A 84 6.94 -5.40 8.21
N GLY A 85 7.11 -4.51 7.24
CA GLY A 85 7.39 -4.88 5.85
C GLY A 85 8.66 -5.73 5.74
N ILE A 86 9.71 -5.40 6.51
CA ILE A 86 10.97 -6.16 6.57
C ILE A 86 10.78 -7.51 7.26
N LEU A 87 10.23 -7.50 8.48
CA LEU A 87 10.01 -8.74 9.25
C LEU A 87 9.16 -9.74 8.48
N TRP A 88 8.23 -9.23 7.75
CA TRP A 88 7.35 -9.99 6.91
C TRP A 88 8.07 -10.64 5.71
N ALA A 89 8.96 -9.92 5.02
CA ALA A 89 9.77 -10.52 3.97
C ALA A 89 10.65 -11.66 4.50
N LEU A 90 11.11 -11.55 5.76
CA LEU A 90 11.81 -12.64 6.45
C LEU A 90 10.91 -13.83 6.73
N VAL A 91 9.65 -13.62 7.15
CA VAL A 91 8.69 -14.72 7.35
C VAL A 91 8.42 -15.43 6.02
N LEU A 92 8.22 -14.69 4.94
CA LEU A 92 8.02 -15.28 3.62
C LEU A 92 9.25 -16.08 3.17
N TRP A 93 10.44 -15.55 3.40
CA TRP A 93 11.67 -16.28 3.15
C TRP A 93 11.71 -17.62 3.92
N VAL A 94 11.37 -17.63 5.20
CA VAL A 94 11.32 -18.86 6.00
C VAL A 94 10.31 -19.86 5.43
N LEU A 95 9.16 -19.38 4.96
CA LEU A 95 8.11 -20.24 4.39
C LEU A 95 8.48 -20.82 3.02
N LEU A 96 9.18 -20.04 2.20
CA LEU A 96 9.52 -20.41 0.83
C LEU A 96 10.94 -20.96 0.67
N TRP A 97 11.80 -20.80 1.69
CA TRP A 97 13.23 -21.14 1.65
C TRP A 97 13.98 -20.54 0.46
N SER A 98 13.51 -19.39 -0.06
CA SER A 98 14.13 -18.69 -1.18
C SER A 98 14.02 -17.19 -1.02
N PHE A 99 15.12 -16.49 -1.33
CA PHE A 99 15.12 -15.02 -1.46
C PHE A 99 14.75 -14.57 -2.88
N ASP A 100 14.69 -15.45 -3.86
CA ASP A 100 14.49 -15.09 -5.26
C ASP A 100 13.04 -14.72 -5.59
N ALA A 101 12.10 -15.14 -4.74
CA ALA A 101 10.66 -14.98 -4.96
C ALA A 101 9.95 -14.41 -3.72
N LEU A 102 10.31 -13.19 -3.30
CA LEU A 102 9.65 -12.50 -2.18
C LEU A 102 8.57 -11.50 -2.62
N GLY A 103 8.22 -11.49 -3.90
CA GLY A 103 7.18 -10.59 -4.42
C GLY A 103 7.61 -9.13 -4.49
N ALA A 104 8.91 -8.85 -4.67
CA ALA A 104 9.40 -7.48 -4.85
C ALA A 104 8.88 -6.88 -6.15
N ASN A 105 8.75 -5.56 -6.16
CA ASN A 105 8.44 -4.81 -7.37
C ASN A 105 9.71 -4.71 -8.25
N GLY A 106 9.51 -4.87 -9.54
CA GLY A 106 10.59 -4.84 -10.52
C GLY A 106 10.32 -3.97 -11.73
N LEU A 107 11.34 -3.60 -12.53
CA LEU A 107 11.26 -2.71 -13.71
C LEU A 107 11.25 -3.46 -15.06
N ASP A 108 11.05 -4.78 -15.04
CA ASP A 108 11.38 -5.65 -16.17
C ASP A 108 10.46 -5.49 -17.40
N TRP A 109 9.18 -5.20 -17.17
CA TRP A 109 8.16 -5.21 -18.24
C TRP A 109 8.14 -4.00 -19.16
N VAL A 110 8.78 -2.89 -18.81
CA VAL A 110 8.85 -1.67 -19.63
C VAL A 110 10.29 -1.36 -20.06
N ASN A 111 11.09 -2.38 -20.31
CA ASN A 111 12.49 -2.25 -20.76
C ASN A 111 13.33 -1.29 -19.86
N GLY A 112 13.06 -1.28 -18.56
CA GLY A 112 13.75 -0.43 -17.59
C GLY A 112 13.42 1.06 -17.69
N ASN A 113 12.37 1.45 -18.41
CA ASN A 113 12.00 2.87 -18.52
C ASN A 113 11.38 3.41 -17.22
N VAL A 114 12.21 3.99 -16.37
CA VAL A 114 11.85 4.54 -15.07
C VAL A 114 10.72 5.59 -15.14
N TRP A 115 10.64 6.36 -16.23
CA TRP A 115 9.61 7.39 -16.38
C TRP A 115 8.21 6.82 -16.58
N LEU A 116 8.08 5.74 -17.36
CA LEU A 116 6.81 5.05 -17.55
C LEU A 116 6.33 4.42 -16.23
N TRP A 117 7.27 3.97 -15.43
CA TRP A 117 6.98 3.40 -14.13
C TRP A 117 6.54 4.42 -13.10
N LEU A 118 7.28 5.52 -13.01
CA LEU A 118 6.85 6.65 -12.20
C LEU A 118 5.45 7.08 -12.59
N LEU A 119 5.17 7.22 -13.89
CA LEU A 119 3.85 7.60 -14.37
C LEU A 119 2.77 6.57 -13.98
N ALA A 120 3.07 5.27 -14.11
CA ALA A 120 2.15 4.21 -13.74
C ALA A 120 1.82 4.23 -12.24
N GLU A 121 2.83 4.18 -11.37
CA GLU A 121 2.63 4.23 -9.92
C GLU A 121 1.94 5.52 -9.45
N VAL A 122 2.18 6.59 -10.18
CA VAL A 122 1.54 7.88 -10.06
C VAL A 122 0.03 7.77 -10.20
N ILE A 123 -0.41 7.30 -11.37
CA ILE A 123 -1.84 7.18 -11.71
C ILE A 123 -2.52 6.22 -10.72
N LEU A 124 -1.90 5.09 -10.45
CA LEU A 124 -2.44 4.07 -9.56
C LEU A 124 -2.64 4.59 -8.13
N THR A 125 -1.59 5.19 -7.59
CA THR A 125 -1.65 5.72 -6.23
C THR A 125 -2.64 6.88 -6.14
N PHE A 126 -2.71 7.73 -7.16
CA PHE A 126 -3.70 8.82 -7.21
C PHE A 126 -5.13 8.28 -7.14
N VAL A 127 -5.48 7.34 -8.03
CA VAL A 127 -6.83 6.74 -8.07
C VAL A 127 -7.15 6.07 -6.74
N PHE A 128 -6.23 5.27 -6.21
CA PHE A 128 -6.42 4.60 -4.94
C PHE A 128 -6.61 5.57 -3.78
N VAL A 129 -5.69 6.52 -3.59
CA VAL A 129 -5.76 7.47 -2.48
C VAL A 129 -6.98 8.38 -2.60
N PHE A 130 -7.36 8.77 -3.82
CA PHE A 130 -8.57 9.56 -4.03
C PHE A 130 -9.83 8.78 -3.63
N ALA A 131 -9.91 7.49 -3.96
CA ALA A 131 -11.00 6.63 -3.53
C ALA A 131 -11.07 6.48 -2.00
N VAL A 132 -9.90 6.31 -1.34
CA VAL A 132 -9.83 6.28 0.13
C VAL A 132 -10.33 7.58 0.75
N LEU A 133 -9.91 8.72 0.18
CA LEU A 133 -10.33 10.05 0.63
C LEU A 133 -11.83 10.22 0.56
N TRP A 134 -12.40 9.91 -0.59
CA TRP A 134 -13.84 10.02 -0.82
C TRP A 134 -14.64 9.11 0.10
N ALA A 135 -14.23 7.85 0.20
CA ALA A 135 -14.91 6.86 1.04
C ALA A 135 -14.91 7.23 2.53
N THR A 136 -13.83 7.88 3.01
CA THR A 136 -13.67 8.26 4.42
C THR A 136 -14.04 9.70 4.74
N HIS A 137 -14.54 10.46 3.74
CA HIS A 137 -14.87 11.87 3.94
C HIS A 137 -16.12 12.08 4.80
N LYS A 138 -17.17 11.29 4.56
CA LYS A 138 -18.43 11.38 5.26
C LYS A 138 -18.65 10.17 6.17
N SER A 139 -19.15 10.40 7.38
CA SER A 139 -19.51 9.32 8.33
C SER A 139 -20.59 8.39 7.78
N GLU A 140 -21.46 8.89 6.91
CA GLU A 140 -22.50 8.11 6.22
C GLU A 140 -21.92 6.97 5.38
N ASN A 141 -20.71 7.16 4.86
CA ASN A 141 -20.01 6.16 4.05
C ASN A 141 -19.25 5.13 4.88
N ALA A 142 -19.21 5.25 6.21
CA ALA A 142 -18.38 4.41 7.06
C ALA A 142 -18.64 2.91 6.88
N SER A 143 -19.88 2.52 6.68
CA SER A 143 -20.27 1.11 6.47
C SER A 143 -19.80 0.52 5.15
N VAL A 144 -19.64 1.35 4.12
CA VAL A 144 -19.22 0.95 2.76
C VAL A 144 -17.82 1.42 2.40
N ALA A 145 -17.18 2.21 3.25
CA ALA A 145 -15.85 2.76 2.99
C ALA A 145 -14.83 1.65 2.70
N GLY A 146 -14.84 0.60 3.51
CA GLY A 146 -14.05 -0.60 3.25
C GLY A 146 -14.26 -1.12 1.83
N LEU A 147 -15.49 -1.36 1.41
CA LEU A 147 -15.85 -1.87 0.09
C LEU A 147 -15.32 -0.98 -1.05
N ILE A 148 -15.52 0.33 -0.97
CA ILE A 148 -15.06 1.28 -2.00
C ILE A 148 -13.55 1.25 -2.12
N ILE A 149 -12.84 1.27 -0.99
CA ILE A 149 -11.38 1.23 -0.94
C ILE A 149 -10.86 -0.04 -1.59
N TRP A 150 -11.50 -1.19 -1.33
CA TRP A 150 -11.06 -2.45 -1.89
C TRP A 150 -11.30 -2.59 -3.38
N LEU A 151 -12.50 -2.26 -3.84
CA LEU A 151 -12.81 -2.31 -5.26
C LEU A 151 -11.86 -1.42 -6.05
N SER A 152 -11.52 -0.23 -5.52
CA SER A 152 -10.54 0.66 -6.13
C SER A 152 -9.14 0.03 -6.16
N LEU A 153 -8.73 -0.62 -5.09
CA LEU A 153 -7.42 -1.26 -5.02
C LEU A 153 -7.35 -2.51 -5.91
N THR A 154 -8.42 -3.31 -5.95
CA THR A 154 -8.51 -4.44 -6.87
C THR A 154 -8.45 -3.98 -8.32
N LEU A 155 -9.15 -2.90 -8.65
CA LEU A 155 -9.13 -2.32 -10.00
C LEU A 155 -7.71 -1.90 -10.42
N VAL A 156 -6.99 -1.19 -9.55
CA VAL A 156 -5.61 -0.78 -9.87
C VAL A 156 -4.68 -1.97 -9.99
N HIS A 157 -4.86 -3.03 -9.20
CA HIS A 157 -4.05 -4.26 -9.32
C HIS A 157 -4.35 -5.00 -10.62
N LEU A 158 -5.61 -5.23 -10.96
CA LEU A 158 -5.99 -5.92 -12.19
C LEU A 158 -5.45 -5.22 -13.44
N LEU A 159 -5.43 -3.88 -13.43
CA LEU A 159 -4.96 -3.11 -14.58
C LEU A 159 -3.43 -3.12 -14.72
N TRP A 160 -2.68 -3.08 -13.62
CA TRP A 160 -1.25 -2.74 -13.66
C TRP A 160 -0.32 -3.78 -13.05
N LEU A 161 -0.84 -4.91 -12.58
CA LEU A 161 -0.01 -5.97 -12.02
C LEU A 161 1.11 -6.38 -12.99
N TRP A 162 0.80 -6.44 -14.26
CA TRP A 162 1.73 -6.76 -15.35
C TRP A 162 2.81 -5.70 -15.59
N LEU A 163 2.57 -4.46 -15.22
CA LEU A 163 3.50 -3.35 -15.51
C LEU A 163 4.52 -3.13 -14.40
N THR A 164 4.07 -3.05 -13.15
CA THR A 164 4.90 -2.64 -12.02
C THR A 164 4.84 -3.59 -10.83
N TRP A 165 4.05 -4.66 -10.93
CA TRP A 165 3.63 -5.48 -9.80
C TRP A 165 2.87 -4.67 -8.75
N THR A 166 2.35 -3.56 -9.15
CA THR A 166 1.54 -2.59 -8.41
C THR A 166 2.03 -2.38 -6.98
N SER A 167 2.76 -1.31 -6.73
CA SER A 167 3.25 -1.00 -5.39
C SER A 167 2.17 -0.33 -4.55
N VAL A 168 1.83 0.89 -4.87
CA VAL A 168 0.97 1.84 -4.13
C VAL A 168 1.24 1.91 -2.62
N ASN A 169 2.22 1.15 -2.14
CA ASN A 169 2.56 1.01 -0.72
C ASN A 169 4.09 0.91 -0.51
N PRO A 170 4.75 1.99 -0.08
CA PRO A 170 6.20 2.01 0.14
C PRO A 170 6.73 0.91 1.06
N ALA A 171 6.03 0.61 2.16
CA ALA A 171 6.48 -0.41 3.12
C ALA A 171 6.40 -1.84 2.54
N ARG A 172 5.38 -2.09 1.73
CA ARG A 172 5.20 -3.35 1.02
C ARG A 172 6.33 -3.60 0.02
N SER A 173 6.75 -2.56 -0.69
CA SER A 173 7.81 -2.69 -1.70
C SER A 173 9.21 -2.75 -1.08
N PHE A 174 9.44 -2.01 -0.01
CA PHE A 174 10.73 -1.92 0.64
C PHE A 174 11.17 -3.24 1.30
N GLY A 175 10.26 -3.92 1.99
CA GLY A 175 10.60 -5.16 2.72
C GLY A 175 11.25 -6.22 1.83
N PRO A 176 10.58 -6.72 0.79
CA PRO A 176 11.17 -7.69 -0.14
C PRO A 176 12.42 -7.18 -0.87
N ALA A 177 12.44 -5.89 -1.26
CA ALA A 177 13.56 -5.30 -2.00
C ALA A 177 14.87 -5.33 -1.21
N LEU A 178 14.84 -5.28 0.12
CA LEU A 178 16.05 -5.39 0.94
C LEU A 178 16.80 -6.72 0.75
N PHE A 179 16.10 -7.77 0.37
CA PHE A 179 16.65 -9.11 0.20
C PHE A 179 16.86 -9.49 -1.27
N GLN A 180 16.46 -8.62 -2.20
CA GLN A 180 16.58 -8.84 -3.65
C GLN A 180 17.34 -7.69 -4.30
N SER A 181 18.63 -7.89 -4.58
CA SER A 181 19.54 -6.84 -5.07
C SER A 181 19.05 -6.17 -6.36
N TRP A 182 18.41 -6.92 -7.25
CA TRP A 182 17.80 -6.40 -8.48
C TRP A 182 16.65 -5.44 -8.23
N ALA A 183 15.85 -5.68 -7.19
CA ALA A 183 14.70 -4.84 -6.80
C ALA A 183 15.17 -3.63 -5.99
N PHE A 184 16.24 -3.77 -5.20
CA PHE A 184 16.73 -2.70 -4.33
C PHE A 184 17.20 -1.47 -5.11
N SER A 185 17.80 -1.64 -6.27
CA SER A 185 18.25 -0.53 -7.13
C SER A 185 17.12 0.37 -7.60
N SER A 186 15.90 -0.17 -7.72
CA SER A 186 14.71 0.52 -8.23
C SER A 186 13.66 0.83 -7.15
N VAL A 187 13.85 0.37 -5.91
CA VAL A 187 12.86 0.52 -4.82
C VAL A 187 12.47 1.97 -4.53
N TRP A 188 13.37 2.92 -4.79
CA TRP A 188 13.10 4.34 -4.60
C TRP A 188 11.90 4.84 -5.41
N VAL A 189 11.65 4.27 -6.60
CA VAL A 189 10.48 4.60 -7.43
C VAL A 189 9.20 4.28 -6.66
N PHE A 190 9.16 3.11 -6.04
CA PHE A 190 8.01 2.60 -5.29
C PHE A 190 7.85 3.23 -3.90
N ILE A 191 8.80 4.06 -3.49
CA ILE A 191 8.71 4.90 -2.30
C ILE A 191 8.27 6.31 -2.70
N VAL A 192 9.00 6.92 -3.64
CA VAL A 192 8.80 8.34 -4.00
C VAL A 192 7.47 8.56 -4.71
N ALA A 193 7.14 7.73 -5.71
CA ALA A 193 5.92 7.91 -6.48
C ALA A 193 4.65 7.81 -5.61
N PRO A 194 4.42 6.76 -4.79
CA PRO A 194 3.25 6.70 -3.93
C PRO A 194 3.17 7.84 -2.93
N LEU A 195 4.29 8.27 -2.34
CA LEU A 195 4.30 9.39 -1.39
C LEU A 195 3.97 10.71 -2.07
N PHE A 196 4.55 11.00 -3.22
CA PHE A 196 4.27 12.21 -3.98
C PHE A 196 2.77 12.33 -4.32
N TRP A 197 2.17 11.23 -4.76
CA TRP A 197 0.77 11.23 -5.17
C TRP A 197 -0.21 11.22 -4.01
N ALA A 198 0.15 10.58 -2.92
CA ALA A 198 -0.62 10.73 -1.68
C ALA A 198 -0.65 12.19 -1.23
N ALA A 199 0.46 12.92 -1.37
CA ALA A 199 0.52 14.35 -1.09
C ALA A 199 -0.35 15.16 -2.06
N LEU A 200 -0.26 14.89 -3.36
CA LEU A 200 -1.08 15.60 -4.36
C LEU A 200 -2.57 15.32 -4.16
N ALA A 201 -2.97 14.07 -3.92
CA ALA A 201 -4.34 13.71 -3.62
C ALA A 201 -4.86 14.44 -2.36
N ALA A 202 -4.03 14.55 -1.32
CA ALA A 202 -4.38 15.30 -0.10
C ALA A 202 -4.56 16.80 -0.37
N LEU A 203 -3.71 17.40 -1.22
CA LEU A 203 -3.84 18.80 -1.61
C LEU A 203 -5.13 19.06 -2.38
N LEU A 204 -5.43 18.21 -3.37
CA LEU A 204 -6.68 18.31 -4.15
C LEU A 204 -7.91 18.11 -3.27
N PHE A 205 -7.86 17.13 -2.38
CA PHE A 205 -8.94 16.93 -1.42
C PHE A 205 -9.15 18.16 -0.54
N ASN A 206 -8.10 18.71 0.04
CA ASN A 206 -8.20 19.92 0.84
C ASN A 206 -8.76 21.10 0.04
N TYR A 207 -8.40 21.23 -1.23
CA TYR A 207 -8.92 22.27 -2.12
C TYR A 207 -10.44 22.13 -2.33
N PHE A 208 -10.92 20.91 -2.61
CA PHE A 208 -12.34 20.67 -2.90
C PHE A 208 -13.25 20.62 -1.66
N PHE A 209 -12.73 20.15 -0.53
CA PHE A 209 -13.56 19.79 0.62
C PHE A 209 -13.24 20.55 1.91
N LYS A 210 -12.14 21.29 1.98
CA LYS A 210 -11.87 22.14 3.12
C LYS A 210 -12.79 23.34 3.04
N LYS A 211 -13.77 23.43 3.95
CA LYS A 211 -14.59 24.65 4.08
C LYS A 211 -13.66 25.85 4.26
N ALA A 212 -13.86 26.90 3.46
CA ALA A 212 -13.26 28.19 3.75
C ALA A 212 -13.65 28.58 5.18
N LYS A 213 -12.67 28.85 6.02
CA LYS A 213 -12.88 29.36 7.37
C LYS A 213 -13.36 30.78 7.29
#